data_7fff9fb79197a06c017516f4a5da339a
#
_entry.id   7fff9fb79197a06c017516f4a5da339a
#
_cell.length_a   1.000
_cell.length_b   1.000
_cell.length_c   1.000
_cell.angle_alpha   90.00
_cell.angle_beta   90.00
_cell.angle_gamma   90.00
#
_symmetry.space_group_name_H-M   'P 1'
#
loop_
_entity.id
_entity.type
_entity.pdbx_description
1 polymer ?
#
loop_
_entity_poly.entity_id
_entity_poly.type
_entity_poly.pdbx_seq_one_letter_code
_entity_poly.pdbx_strand_id
1 'polypeptide(L)'
;MGENGSAEYGWNQDMDISLHGKIKADLKVAMLNKDTDVRNAIRVVMGEYPKLTVPITLESGKKSFRVKKADEITDDDLLGIIRGLVKSEKTMLELQNKESSPYLELLESYLPRMATREEVEAWISENIDFSQFKSPMQAMGTIMKHFGKLADGNMVKGLLREMSSS
;
A
#
# COMPACT_ATOMS: atom_id res chain seq x y z
N MET A 1 -19.14 6.51 24.86
CA MET A 1 -18.72 6.44 24.63
C MET A 1 -18.10 6.83 23.84
N GLY A 2 -18.09 7.15 24.05
CA GLY A 2 -17.49 7.78 23.36
C GLY A 2 -16.70 7.33 22.38
N GLU A 3 -16.03 6.67 22.57
CA GLU A 3 -15.29 6.27 21.63
C GLU A 3 -15.96 5.79 20.51
N ASN A 4 -17.12 5.72 20.60
CA ASN A 4 -17.80 5.34 19.51
C ASN A 4 -17.69 6.19 18.37
N GLY A 5 -17.19 7.33 18.48
CA GLY A 5 -16.97 8.19 17.36
C GLY A 5 -15.78 7.82 16.54
N SER A 6 -14.86 7.06 17.07
CA SER A 6 -13.66 6.80 16.34
C SER A 6 -13.77 5.49 15.62
N ALA A 7 -14.39 5.47 14.48
CA ALA A 7 -14.39 4.31 13.62
C ALA A 7 -12.96 4.05 13.15
N GLU A 8 -12.58 2.80 13.16
CA GLU A 8 -11.26 2.46 12.67
C GLU A 8 -11.29 2.27 11.17
N TYR A 9 -10.88 3.30 10.46
CA TYR A 9 -10.71 3.25 9.02
C TYR A 9 -9.34 2.69 8.67
N GLY A 10 -9.21 2.20 7.47
CA GLY A 10 -7.94 1.69 6.99
C GLY A 10 -7.93 0.20 6.83
N TRP A 11 -6.81 -0.32 6.34
CA TRP A 11 -6.68 -1.74 6.03
C TRP A 11 -5.23 -2.18 6.24
N ASN A 12 -5.05 -3.44 6.55
CA ASN A 12 -3.74 -4.09 6.49
C ASN A 12 -3.96 -5.53 6.03
N GLN A 13 -2.88 -6.16 5.62
CA GLN A 13 -2.94 -7.48 5.02
C GLN A 13 -3.31 -8.59 5.99
N ASP A 14 -3.31 -8.31 7.30
CA ASP A 14 -3.70 -9.31 8.30
C ASP A 14 -5.20 -9.36 8.54
N MET A 15 -5.93 -8.38 8.02
CA MET A 15 -7.38 -8.35 8.13
C MET A 15 -7.99 -9.43 7.24
N ASP A 16 -9.05 -10.06 7.75
CA ASP A 16 -9.73 -11.11 7.00
C ASP A 16 -10.77 -10.50 6.05
N ILE A 17 -10.35 -9.53 5.26
CA ILE A 17 -11.20 -8.82 4.30
C ILE A 17 -10.28 -8.24 3.23
N SER A 18 -10.76 -8.19 1.98
CA SER A 18 -10.00 -7.58 0.91
C SER A 18 -9.94 -6.06 1.09
N LEU A 19 -8.94 -5.42 0.48
CA LEU A 19 -8.84 -3.96 0.50
C LEU A 19 -10.09 -3.34 -0.12
N HIS A 20 -10.58 -3.86 -1.25
CA HIS A 20 -11.81 -3.36 -1.87
C HIS A 20 -12.99 -3.47 -0.91
N GLY A 21 -13.12 -4.61 -0.23
CA GLY A 21 -14.20 -4.81 0.74
C GLY A 21 -14.10 -3.84 1.91
N LYS A 22 -12.88 -3.60 2.41
CA LYS A 22 -12.70 -2.68 3.53
C LYS A 22 -13.00 -1.23 3.13
N ILE A 23 -12.58 -0.81 1.94
CA ILE A 23 -12.87 0.53 1.43
C ILE A 23 -14.39 0.73 1.36
N LYS A 24 -15.13 -0.25 0.85
CA LYS A 24 -16.59 -0.17 0.78
C LYS A 24 -17.22 -0.12 2.17
N ALA A 25 -16.72 -0.92 3.10
CA ALA A 25 -17.21 -0.93 4.47
C ALA A 25 -16.95 0.42 5.15
N ASP A 26 -15.75 0.97 4.94
CA ASP A 26 -15.39 2.26 5.51
C ASP A 26 -16.24 3.39 4.95
N LEU A 27 -16.57 3.33 3.66
CA LEU A 27 -17.45 4.32 3.05
C LEU A 27 -18.82 4.30 3.75
N LYS A 28 -19.37 3.11 3.97
CA LYS A 28 -20.64 2.97 4.64
C LYS A 28 -20.61 3.55 6.05
N VAL A 29 -19.55 3.23 6.80
CA VAL A 29 -19.37 3.76 8.16
C VAL A 29 -19.25 5.29 8.13
N ALA A 30 -18.47 5.84 7.20
CA ALA A 30 -18.29 7.28 7.09
C ALA A 30 -19.62 7.98 6.77
N MET A 31 -20.44 7.37 5.93
CA MET A 31 -21.75 7.94 5.61
C MET A 31 -22.68 7.92 6.82
N LEU A 32 -22.68 6.82 7.58
CA LEU A 32 -23.50 6.71 8.78
C LEU A 32 -23.05 7.70 9.87
N ASN A 33 -21.75 7.90 10.00
CA ASN A 33 -21.19 8.80 11.01
C ASN A 33 -21.10 10.24 10.55
N LYS A 34 -21.51 10.52 9.30
CA LYS A 34 -21.42 11.86 8.70
C LYS A 34 -19.98 12.38 8.68
N ASP A 35 -19.03 11.46 8.49
CA ASP A 35 -17.63 11.78 8.42
C ASP A 35 -17.29 12.20 6.98
N THR A 36 -17.50 13.47 6.70
CA THR A 36 -17.42 14.01 5.34
C THR A 36 -16.03 13.88 4.74
N ASP A 37 -15.00 14.11 5.53
CA ASP A 37 -13.62 14.04 5.02
C ASP A 37 -13.29 12.63 4.56
N VAL A 38 -13.62 11.63 5.37
CA VAL A 38 -13.37 10.23 5.02
C VAL A 38 -14.20 9.83 3.80
N ARG A 39 -15.48 10.19 3.79
CA ARG A 39 -16.37 9.89 2.67
C ARG A 39 -15.81 10.45 1.36
N ASN A 40 -15.40 11.71 1.38
CA ASN A 40 -14.88 12.36 0.18
C ASN A 40 -13.59 11.73 -0.29
N ALA A 41 -12.70 11.40 0.64
CA ALA A 41 -11.43 10.75 0.30
C ALA A 41 -11.67 9.38 -0.34
N ILE A 42 -12.58 8.59 0.23
CA ILE A 42 -12.90 7.27 -0.33
C ILE A 42 -13.49 7.41 -1.73
N ARG A 43 -14.36 8.41 -1.93
CA ARG A 43 -14.94 8.65 -3.25
C ARG A 43 -13.89 9.00 -4.30
N VAL A 44 -12.83 9.72 -3.90
CA VAL A 44 -11.73 10.01 -4.82
C VAL A 44 -11.04 8.70 -5.22
N VAL A 45 -10.78 7.80 -4.26
CA VAL A 45 -10.18 6.51 -4.55
C VAL A 45 -11.06 5.72 -5.51
N MET A 46 -12.35 5.62 -5.21
CA MET A 46 -13.28 4.86 -6.05
C MET A 46 -13.45 5.48 -7.43
N GLY A 47 -13.29 6.80 -7.53
CA GLY A 47 -13.33 7.48 -8.81
C GLY A 47 -12.22 7.09 -9.76
N GLU A 48 -11.16 6.47 -9.23
CA GLU A 48 -10.05 5.99 -10.06
C GLU A 48 -10.27 4.55 -10.56
N TYR A 49 -11.28 3.86 -10.06
CA TYR A 49 -11.54 2.47 -10.44
C TYR A 49 -11.71 2.27 -11.96
N PRO A 50 -12.32 3.20 -12.71
CA PRO A 50 -12.44 3.01 -14.16
C PRO A 50 -11.11 2.89 -14.89
N LYS A 51 -10.01 3.28 -14.26
CA LYS A 51 -8.67 3.12 -14.84
C LYS A 51 -8.18 1.68 -14.76
N LEU A 52 -8.82 0.85 -13.95
CA LEU A 52 -8.47 -0.56 -13.82
C LEU A 52 -9.13 -1.32 -14.97
N THR A 53 -8.32 -1.83 -15.88
CA THR A 53 -8.83 -2.45 -17.10
C THR A 53 -8.19 -3.81 -17.34
N VAL A 54 -8.87 -4.62 -18.15
CA VAL A 54 -8.31 -5.88 -18.63
C VAL A 54 -8.33 -5.86 -20.15
N PRO A 55 -7.34 -6.47 -20.81
CA PRO A 55 -7.32 -6.52 -22.26
C PRO A 55 -8.39 -7.46 -22.77
N ILE A 56 -9.03 -7.09 -23.87
CA ILE A 56 -10.00 -7.93 -24.56
C ILE A 56 -9.71 -7.92 -26.04
N THR A 57 -10.27 -8.89 -26.77
CA THR A 57 -10.22 -8.92 -28.21
C THR A 57 -11.66 -8.81 -28.71
N LEU A 58 -11.91 -7.79 -29.54
CA LEU A 58 -13.24 -7.58 -30.10
C LEU A 58 -13.56 -8.61 -31.17
N GLU A 59 -14.83 -8.73 -31.54
CA GLU A 59 -15.24 -9.65 -32.60
C GLU A 59 -14.50 -9.41 -33.91
N SER A 60 -14.15 -8.15 -34.16
CA SER A 60 -13.38 -7.77 -35.35
C SER A 60 -11.92 -8.21 -35.30
N GLY A 61 -11.46 -8.80 -34.19
CA GLY A 61 -10.06 -9.14 -33.97
C GLY A 61 -9.23 -8.00 -33.41
N LYS A 62 -9.81 -6.82 -33.26
CA LYS A 62 -9.10 -5.66 -32.72
C LYS A 62 -8.88 -5.79 -31.23
N LYS A 63 -7.71 -5.39 -30.78
CA LYS A 63 -7.40 -5.37 -29.34
C LYS A 63 -8.05 -4.16 -28.69
N SER A 64 -8.57 -4.31 -27.51
CA SER A 64 -9.19 -3.24 -26.76
C SER A 64 -9.07 -3.55 -25.25
N PHE A 65 -9.73 -2.73 -24.44
CA PHE A 65 -9.73 -2.90 -22.97
C PHE A 65 -11.15 -2.73 -22.46
N ARG A 66 -11.48 -3.39 -21.38
CA ARG A 66 -12.72 -3.11 -20.63
C ARG A 66 -12.37 -2.86 -19.17
N VAL A 67 -13.24 -2.13 -18.48
CA VAL A 67 -13.06 -1.85 -17.07
C VAL A 67 -13.25 -3.14 -16.27
N LYS A 68 -12.42 -3.33 -15.24
CA LYS A 68 -12.55 -4.47 -14.34
C LYS A 68 -13.87 -4.44 -13.60
N LYS A 69 -14.46 -5.61 -13.41
CA LYS A 69 -15.63 -5.78 -12.57
C LYS A 69 -15.17 -5.80 -11.10
N ALA A 70 -16.10 -5.58 -10.19
CA ALA A 70 -15.77 -5.53 -8.77
C ALA A 70 -15.00 -6.76 -8.28
N ASP A 71 -15.38 -7.94 -8.77
CA ASP A 71 -14.73 -9.19 -8.35
C ASP A 71 -13.37 -9.42 -9.01
N GLU A 72 -13.01 -8.58 -9.97
CA GLU A 72 -11.71 -8.63 -10.64
C GLU A 72 -10.70 -7.65 -10.05
N ILE A 73 -11.15 -6.73 -9.22
CA ILE A 73 -10.28 -5.74 -8.59
C ILE A 73 -9.48 -6.41 -7.48
N THR A 74 -8.15 -6.33 -7.58
CA THR A 74 -7.27 -6.97 -6.59
C THR A 74 -6.77 -5.95 -5.58
N ASP A 75 -6.23 -6.43 -4.47
CA ASP A 75 -5.59 -5.57 -3.49
C ASP A 75 -4.46 -4.77 -4.14
N ASP A 76 -3.65 -5.42 -4.98
CA ASP A 76 -2.55 -4.72 -5.66
C ASP A 76 -3.03 -3.61 -6.58
N ASP A 77 -4.16 -3.81 -7.27
CA ASP A 77 -4.75 -2.76 -8.09
C ASP A 77 -5.03 -1.51 -7.26
N LEU A 78 -5.65 -1.71 -6.10
CA LEU A 78 -6.04 -0.61 -5.23
C LEU A 78 -4.83 0.03 -4.54
N LEU A 79 -3.85 -0.77 -4.16
CA LEU A 79 -2.62 -0.24 -3.58
C LEU A 79 -1.90 0.66 -4.58
N GLY A 80 -1.91 0.28 -5.87
CA GLY A 80 -1.34 1.12 -6.93
C GLY A 80 -2.05 2.46 -7.03
N ILE A 81 -3.39 2.44 -7.02
CA ILE A 81 -4.19 3.68 -7.04
C ILE A 81 -3.85 4.55 -5.83
N ILE A 82 -3.88 3.95 -4.64
CA ILE A 82 -3.66 4.70 -3.40
C ILE A 82 -2.26 5.30 -3.35
N ARG A 83 -1.23 4.54 -3.75
CA ARG A 83 0.13 5.06 -3.80
C ARG A 83 0.27 6.25 -4.74
N GLY A 84 -0.41 6.20 -5.89
CA GLY A 84 -0.43 7.32 -6.82
C GLY A 84 -1.07 8.56 -6.22
N LEU A 85 -2.19 8.38 -5.53
CA LEU A 85 -2.88 9.48 -4.87
C LEU A 85 -2.06 10.06 -3.72
N VAL A 86 -1.38 9.20 -2.95
CA VAL A 86 -0.50 9.63 -1.87
C VAL A 86 0.63 10.50 -2.44
N LYS A 87 1.24 10.06 -3.53
CA LYS A 87 2.32 10.80 -4.15
C LYS A 87 1.85 12.19 -4.61
N SER A 88 0.67 12.24 -5.25
CA SER A 88 0.10 13.51 -5.70
C SER A 88 -0.22 14.43 -4.53
N GLU A 89 -0.79 13.90 -3.46
CA GLU A 89 -1.14 14.73 -2.30
C GLU A 89 0.10 15.25 -1.60
N LYS A 90 1.15 14.43 -1.46
CA LYS A 90 2.39 14.89 -0.86
C LYS A 90 3.01 16.04 -1.66
N THR A 91 2.95 15.97 -2.99
CA THR A 91 3.44 17.05 -3.84
C THR A 91 2.65 18.34 -3.59
N MET A 92 1.33 18.23 -3.52
CA MET A 92 0.48 19.39 -3.24
C MET A 92 0.77 19.99 -1.86
N LEU A 93 0.95 19.13 -0.86
CA LEU A 93 1.25 19.59 0.49
C LEU A 93 2.59 20.32 0.56
N GLU A 94 3.60 19.83 -0.17
CA GLU A 94 4.88 20.52 -0.25
C GLU A 94 4.73 21.92 -0.84
N LEU A 95 3.93 22.07 -1.88
CA LEU A 95 3.69 23.36 -2.49
C LEU A 95 2.96 24.32 -1.55
N GLN A 96 2.19 23.78 -0.60
CA GLN A 96 1.45 24.57 0.37
C GLN A 96 2.21 24.73 1.70
N ASN A 97 3.41 24.17 1.80
CA ASN A 97 4.21 24.16 3.02
C ASN A 97 3.45 23.47 4.19
N LYS A 98 2.72 22.41 3.88
CA LYS A 98 2.02 21.61 4.88
C LYS A 98 2.65 20.24 5.00
N GLU A 99 2.62 19.66 6.20
CA GLU A 99 3.19 18.34 6.43
C GLU A 99 2.23 17.20 6.18
N SER A 100 0.95 17.40 6.42
CA SER A 100 -0.05 16.36 6.24
C SER A 100 -1.45 16.93 6.06
N SER A 101 -2.40 16.05 5.79
CA SER A 101 -3.80 16.41 5.68
C SER A 101 -4.63 15.19 6.10
N PRO A 102 -5.90 15.40 6.50
CA PRO A 102 -6.78 14.26 6.79
C PRO A 102 -6.91 13.30 5.60
N TYR A 103 -6.89 13.83 4.38
CA TYR A 103 -6.95 13.03 3.16
C TYR A 103 -5.72 12.12 3.05
N LEU A 104 -4.53 12.69 3.25
CA LEU A 104 -3.29 11.91 3.18
C LEU A 104 -3.27 10.83 4.27
N GLU A 105 -3.66 11.18 5.49
CA GLU A 105 -3.67 10.23 6.58
C GLU A 105 -4.61 9.06 6.30
N LEU A 106 -5.79 9.33 5.73
CA LEU A 106 -6.69 8.25 5.38
C LEU A 106 -6.11 7.36 4.29
N LEU A 107 -5.54 7.95 3.24
CA LEU A 107 -4.93 7.17 2.16
C LEU A 107 -3.84 6.26 2.71
N GLU A 108 -2.98 6.79 3.56
CA GLU A 108 -1.89 6.00 4.12
C GLU A 108 -2.39 4.89 5.04
N SER A 109 -3.57 5.05 5.63
CA SER A 109 -4.14 4.01 6.49
C SER A 109 -4.50 2.74 5.73
N TYR A 110 -4.59 2.82 4.40
CA TYR A 110 -4.87 1.64 3.57
C TYR A 110 -3.61 0.97 3.03
N LEU A 111 -2.45 1.61 3.21
CA LEU A 111 -1.20 1.01 2.73
C LEU A 111 -0.67 0.00 3.74
N PRO A 112 -0.04 -1.08 3.27
CA PRO A 112 0.60 -2.02 4.17
C PRO A 112 1.66 -1.30 5.00
N ARG A 113 1.76 -1.70 6.26
CA ARG A 113 2.76 -1.13 7.13
C ARG A 113 4.14 -1.61 6.67
N MET A 114 5.03 -0.68 6.42
CA MET A 114 6.40 -1.02 6.05
C MET A 114 7.14 -1.59 7.24
N ALA A 115 8.00 -2.58 6.99
CA ALA A 115 8.85 -3.13 8.05
C ALA A 115 9.84 -2.07 8.50
N THR A 116 10.07 -1.98 9.81
CA THR A 116 11.05 -1.05 10.34
C THR A 116 12.46 -1.60 10.12
N ARG A 117 13.45 -0.72 10.23
CA ARG A 117 14.85 -1.13 10.14
C ARG A 117 15.16 -2.25 11.14
N GLU A 118 14.67 -2.10 12.37
CA GLU A 118 14.89 -3.09 13.42
C GLU A 118 14.25 -4.44 13.11
N GLU A 119 13.07 -4.43 12.53
CA GLU A 119 12.39 -5.67 12.15
C GLU A 119 13.15 -6.38 11.03
N VAL A 120 13.64 -5.64 10.04
CA VAL A 120 14.40 -6.21 8.94
C VAL A 120 15.73 -6.77 9.47
N GLU A 121 16.41 -6.01 10.31
CA GLU A 121 17.69 -6.45 10.90
C GLU A 121 17.52 -7.73 11.71
N ALA A 122 16.49 -7.80 12.54
CA ALA A 122 16.21 -8.99 13.34
C ALA A 122 15.93 -10.21 12.45
N TRP A 123 15.16 -10.03 11.40
CA TRP A 123 14.85 -11.13 10.48
C TRP A 123 16.11 -11.62 9.77
N ILE A 124 16.98 -10.70 9.32
CA ILE A 124 18.22 -11.05 8.68
C ILE A 124 19.09 -11.85 9.63
N SER A 125 19.21 -11.38 10.88
CA SER A 125 20.04 -12.07 11.88
C SER A 125 19.55 -13.49 12.15
N GLU A 126 18.25 -13.70 12.12
CA GLU A 126 17.68 -15.02 12.39
C GLU A 126 17.66 -15.96 11.18
N ASN A 127 17.56 -15.41 9.99
CA ASN A 127 17.27 -16.22 8.80
C ASN A 127 18.36 -16.25 7.74
N ILE A 128 19.33 -15.34 7.77
CA ILE A 128 20.40 -15.27 6.78
C ILE A 128 21.71 -15.71 7.40
N ASP A 129 22.32 -16.71 6.78
CA ASP A 129 23.66 -17.14 7.13
C ASP A 129 24.61 -16.61 6.06
N PHE A 130 25.30 -15.53 6.37
CA PHE A 130 26.17 -14.86 5.41
C PHE A 130 27.32 -15.74 4.93
N SER A 131 27.68 -16.79 5.69
CA SER A 131 28.73 -17.69 5.26
C SER A 131 28.34 -18.48 4.02
N GLN A 132 27.06 -18.56 3.70
CA GLN A 132 26.57 -19.27 2.51
C GLN A 132 26.56 -18.40 1.26
N PHE A 133 26.92 -17.11 1.40
CA PHE A 133 26.96 -16.17 0.29
C PHE A 133 28.38 -15.67 0.05
N LYS A 134 28.71 -15.42 -1.21
CA LYS A 134 30.05 -14.90 -1.54
C LYS A 134 30.18 -13.44 -1.09
N SER A 135 29.08 -12.70 -1.07
CA SER A 135 29.07 -11.35 -0.54
C SER A 135 27.72 -11.12 0.14
N PRO A 136 27.66 -10.19 1.12
CA PRO A 136 26.40 -9.89 1.80
C PRO A 136 25.29 -9.43 0.84
N MET A 137 25.67 -8.72 -0.23
CA MET A 137 24.69 -8.23 -1.19
C MET A 137 23.97 -9.34 -1.94
N GLN A 138 24.53 -10.53 -2.00
CA GLN A 138 23.86 -11.66 -2.62
C GLN A 138 22.64 -12.11 -1.83
N ALA A 139 22.57 -11.79 -0.54
CA ALA A 139 21.41 -12.09 0.29
C ALA A 139 20.24 -11.16 -0.01
N MET A 140 20.48 -10.07 -0.73
CA MET A 140 19.42 -9.09 -1.06
C MET A 140 18.20 -9.74 -1.68
N GLY A 141 18.40 -10.65 -2.63
CA GLY A 141 17.30 -11.34 -3.30
C GLY A 141 16.43 -12.12 -2.33
N THR A 142 17.05 -12.84 -1.39
CA THR A 142 16.32 -13.63 -0.40
C THR A 142 15.54 -12.72 0.55
N ILE A 143 16.16 -11.63 0.99
CA ILE A 143 15.53 -10.68 1.90
C ILE A 143 14.32 -10.02 1.22
N MET A 144 14.50 -9.53 0.00
CA MET A 144 13.43 -8.85 -0.71
C MET A 144 12.33 -9.82 -1.13
N LYS A 145 12.64 -11.10 -1.29
CA LYS A 145 11.62 -12.10 -1.56
C LYS A 145 10.71 -12.27 -0.34
N HIS A 146 11.28 -12.23 0.85
CA HIS A 146 10.50 -12.34 2.08
C HIS A 146 9.65 -11.10 2.35
N PHE A 147 10.27 -9.91 2.32
CA PHE A 147 9.57 -8.67 2.65
C PHE A 147 8.78 -8.08 1.48
N GLY A 148 9.25 -8.30 0.25
CA GLY A 148 8.60 -7.75 -0.92
C GLY A 148 8.51 -6.24 -0.85
N LYS A 149 7.31 -5.73 -1.05
CA LYS A 149 7.08 -4.28 -1.04
C LYS A 149 7.05 -3.70 0.37
N LEU A 150 7.14 -4.53 1.40
CA LEU A 150 7.08 -4.07 2.79
C LEU A 150 8.44 -3.58 3.31
N ALA A 151 9.51 -3.73 2.54
CA ALA A 151 10.82 -3.21 2.91
C ALA A 151 11.36 -2.30 1.82
N ASP A 152 12.02 -1.21 2.24
CA ASP A 152 12.68 -0.31 1.32
C ASP A 152 14.02 -0.92 0.91
N GLY A 153 14.20 -1.15 -0.39
CA GLY A 153 15.42 -1.75 -0.91
C GLY A 153 16.69 -0.99 -0.53
N ASN A 154 16.63 0.34 -0.51
CA ASN A 154 17.79 1.16 -0.12
C ASN A 154 18.15 0.96 1.35
N MET A 155 17.14 0.86 2.21
CA MET A 155 17.37 0.61 3.63
C MET A 155 18.00 -0.76 3.83
N VAL A 156 17.52 -1.78 3.10
CA VAL A 156 18.08 -3.14 3.18
C VAL A 156 19.53 -3.14 2.74
N LYS A 157 19.85 -2.43 1.64
CA LYS A 157 21.26 -2.32 1.19
C LYS A 157 22.15 -1.71 2.27
N GLY A 158 21.67 -0.65 2.92
CA GLY A 158 22.40 -0.01 4.02
C GLY A 158 22.65 -0.97 5.17
N LEU A 159 21.62 -1.74 5.55
CA LEU A 159 21.74 -2.74 6.61
C LEU A 159 22.80 -3.80 6.25
N LEU A 160 22.75 -4.30 5.01
CA LEU A 160 23.71 -5.32 4.58
C LEU A 160 25.14 -4.80 4.63
N ARG A 161 25.38 -3.55 4.26
CA ARG A 161 26.69 -2.93 4.34
C ARG A 161 27.15 -2.84 5.78
N GLU A 162 26.27 -2.41 6.69
CA GLU A 162 26.62 -2.30 8.10
C GLU A 162 26.89 -3.66 8.73
N MET A 163 26.06 -4.65 8.44
CA MET A 163 26.20 -5.98 9.02
C MET A 163 27.45 -6.70 8.49
N SER A 164 27.88 -6.36 7.27
CA SER A 164 29.05 -6.99 6.68
C SER A 164 30.36 -6.36 7.13
N SER A 165 30.32 -5.14 7.67
CA SER A 165 31.54 -4.43 8.10
C SER A 165 31.87 -4.66 9.57
N SER A 166 31.04 -5.42 10.30
CA SER A 166 31.29 -5.69 11.72
C SER A 166 31.94 -7.05 11.99
#